data_3d87fd0a95011141f0b78efeb680ce31
#
_entry.id   3d87fd0a95011141f0b78efeb680ce31
#
_cell.length_a   1.000
_cell.length_b   1.000
_cell.length_c   1.000
_cell.angle_alpha   90.00
_cell.angle_beta   90.00
_cell.angle_gamma   90.00
#
_symmetry.space_group_name_H-M   'P 1'
#
loop_
_entity.id
_entity.type
_entity.pdbx_description
1 polymer ?
#
loop_
_entity_poly.entity_id
_entity_poly.type
_entity_poly.pdbx_seq_one_letter_code
_entity_poly.pdbx_strand_id
1 'polypeptide(L)'
;MNILIMLLFAVVVGYVAYMSRGGNYFLSKSDSNMSLGLSYGATLISTSAIIGFGGLAGWIGYSVPLTMVIPFVALIYFATVYIGPKVWQANQEIGAKTYIEMIGKYFNSPMLSKLLAVITVGLIPFYCVAVLVGVGKFITTFTGIDFTIAVVGFSVLVFGTIVSGGMSSVIKNDMVQGVVVILGSLIVLAITLFSHMQVENFWSNLESAWTAVPEGDTLYKLGFTSFTSWPEFWSRGWLMITTLLVFTIPVGLITLPQLQTRWMMAKDEGSFKVIARWGVVIPALAIVTFMLAAIAANSYTFVTEGKTAIQAAGGTASIVPYWIATGFPSWVSNILFLTILAAAFTTLNSLMHLLSTTISNDIIATDTPNMKVAYGSMVLVIVLALVMTIAFNGQAAIIARATALYFGIIGASMLPVVIGMVYGLRNGKHAVASFLGGAATSIFWVLFVHFKESQLFTGVTLDFGVYNFVEPIVPGLIVSSVIYIALTKLRTK
;
A
#
# COMPACT_ATOMS: atom_id res chain seq x y z
N MET A 1 -7.44 28.13 -7.53
CA MET A 1 -6.31 27.90 -6.63
C MET A 1 -5.77 26.46 -6.73
N ASN A 2 -6.58 25.43 -6.70
CA ASN A 2 -6.15 24.03 -6.71
C ASN A 2 -5.34 23.62 -7.97
N ILE A 3 -5.69 24.15 -9.15
CA ILE A 3 -4.92 23.93 -10.37
C ILE A 3 -3.50 24.50 -10.24
N LEU A 4 -3.34 25.68 -9.64
CA LEU A 4 -2.04 26.28 -9.41
C LEU A 4 -1.17 25.43 -8.49
N ILE A 5 -1.76 24.86 -7.42
CA ILE A 5 -1.07 23.95 -6.50
C ILE A 5 -0.62 22.68 -7.24
N MET A 6 -1.46 22.12 -8.10
CA MET A 6 -1.12 20.97 -8.91
C MET A 6 0.02 21.27 -9.91
N LEU A 7 0.02 22.44 -10.54
CA LEU A 7 1.11 22.88 -11.41
C LEU A 7 2.41 23.08 -10.62
N LEU A 8 2.34 23.73 -9.45
CA LEU A 8 3.50 23.90 -8.57
C LEU A 8 4.07 22.53 -8.14
N PHE A 9 3.21 21.59 -7.76
CA PHE A 9 3.61 20.23 -7.46
C PHE A 9 4.36 19.58 -8.64
N ALA A 10 3.81 19.67 -9.86
CA ALA A 10 4.44 19.14 -11.06
C ALA A 10 5.80 19.78 -11.34
N VAL A 11 5.94 21.09 -11.14
CA VAL A 11 7.21 21.82 -11.28
C VAL A 11 8.25 21.34 -10.26
N VAL A 12 7.87 21.20 -8.99
CA VAL A 12 8.79 20.72 -7.93
C VAL A 12 9.26 19.30 -8.23
N VAL A 13 8.32 18.41 -8.54
CA VAL A 13 8.62 17.01 -8.87
C VAL A 13 9.52 16.90 -10.11
N GLY A 14 9.20 17.67 -11.16
CA GLY A 14 10.00 17.73 -12.39
C GLY A 14 11.40 18.32 -12.16
N TYR A 15 11.53 19.34 -11.32
CA TYR A 15 12.82 19.93 -10.94
C TYR A 15 13.71 18.91 -10.19
N VAL A 16 13.14 18.21 -9.20
CA VAL A 16 13.87 17.16 -8.47
C VAL A 16 14.32 16.04 -9.41
N ALA A 17 13.47 15.65 -10.35
CA ALA A 17 13.82 14.67 -11.38
C ALA A 17 14.94 15.17 -12.30
N TYR A 18 14.88 16.43 -12.72
CA TYR A 18 15.94 17.07 -13.49
C TYR A 18 17.30 17.04 -12.77
N MET A 19 17.32 17.40 -11.50
CA MET A 19 18.52 17.36 -10.64
C MET A 19 19.04 15.93 -10.37
N SER A 20 18.26 14.92 -10.71
CA SER A 20 18.61 13.50 -10.55
C SER A 20 19.11 12.86 -11.82
N ARG A 21 19.25 13.62 -12.93
CA ARG A 21 19.73 13.12 -14.23
C ARG A 21 21.12 12.49 -14.12
N GLY A 22 21.31 11.39 -14.87
CA GLY A 22 22.57 10.65 -14.86
C GLY A 22 22.74 9.71 -13.65
N GLY A 23 21.75 9.61 -12.76
CA GLY A 23 21.71 8.65 -11.69
C GLY A 23 21.55 7.21 -12.17
N ASN A 24 21.83 6.24 -11.28
CA ASN A 24 21.64 4.83 -11.61
C ASN A 24 20.15 4.50 -11.74
N TYR A 25 19.79 3.85 -12.85
CA TYR A 25 18.41 3.52 -13.14
C TYR A 25 17.89 2.37 -12.26
N PHE A 26 18.67 1.30 -12.06
CA PHE A 26 18.21 0.10 -11.37
C PHE A 26 18.34 0.22 -9.85
N LEU A 27 19.55 0.37 -9.36
CA LEU A 27 19.85 0.44 -7.93
C LEU A 27 20.85 1.56 -7.69
N SER A 28 20.48 2.54 -6.90
CA SER A 28 21.33 3.70 -6.57
C SER A 28 21.70 3.65 -5.09
N LYS A 29 22.99 3.80 -4.77
CA LYS A 29 23.35 4.06 -3.37
C LYS A 29 22.73 5.40 -2.96
N SER A 30 22.09 5.41 -1.81
CA SER A 30 21.48 6.65 -1.30
C SER A 30 22.56 7.64 -0.85
N ASP A 31 22.33 8.92 -1.08
CA ASP A 31 23.26 9.99 -0.67
C ASP A 31 23.37 10.09 0.86
N SER A 32 22.29 9.78 1.58
CA SER A 32 22.27 9.80 3.04
C SER A 32 21.28 8.79 3.63
N ASN A 33 21.51 8.36 4.88
CA ASN A 33 20.60 7.51 5.62
C ASN A 33 19.24 8.17 5.84
N MET A 34 19.23 9.50 5.99
CA MET A 34 18.00 10.29 6.14
C MET A 34 17.16 10.27 4.86
N SER A 35 17.78 10.49 3.70
CA SER A 35 17.12 10.44 2.40
C SER A 35 16.47 9.08 2.16
N LEU A 36 17.20 8.00 2.45
CA LEU A 36 16.69 6.64 2.29
C LEU A 36 15.55 6.33 3.28
N GLY A 37 15.68 6.77 4.53
CA GLY A 37 14.64 6.60 5.54
C GLY A 37 13.35 7.34 5.18
N LEU A 38 13.45 8.60 4.76
CA LEU A 38 12.29 9.38 4.32
C LEU A 38 11.64 8.77 3.07
N SER A 39 12.44 8.33 2.08
CA SER A 39 11.94 7.63 0.90
C SER A 39 11.22 6.34 1.27
N TYR A 40 11.80 5.52 2.17
CA TYR A 40 11.17 4.30 2.64
C TYR A 40 9.82 4.56 3.31
N GLY A 41 9.78 5.50 4.26
CA GLY A 41 8.56 5.87 4.96
C GLY A 41 7.49 6.47 4.03
N ALA A 42 7.88 7.32 3.09
CA ALA A 42 6.97 7.91 2.13
C ALA A 42 6.37 6.86 1.17
N THR A 43 7.16 5.87 0.76
CA THR A 43 6.68 4.80 -0.13
C THR A 43 5.68 3.85 0.56
N LEU A 44 5.74 3.72 1.88
CA LEU A 44 4.76 2.95 2.66
C LEU A 44 3.37 3.60 2.69
N ILE A 45 3.28 4.89 2.34
CA ILE A 45 2.01 5.63 2.31
C ILE A 45 1.56 5.85 0.87
N SER A 46 0.34 5.41 0.58
CA SER A 46 -0.31 5.61 -0.71
C SER A 46 -1.68 6.29 -0.54
N THR A 47 -2.25 6.75 -1.62
CA THR A 47 -3.66 7.17 -1.63
C THR A 47 -4.60 6.04 -1.22
N SER A 48 -4.28 4.78 -1.56
CA SER A 48 -5.06 3.63 -1.11
C SER A 48 -4.98 3.45 0.42
N ALA A 49 -3.87 3.80 1.06
CA ALA A 49 -3.76 3.81 2.51
C ALA A 49 -4.58 4.95 3.15
N ILE A 50 -4.43 6.18 2.65
CA ILE A 50 -5.13 7.35 3.21
C ILE A 50 -6.64 7.26 2.95
N ILE A 51 -7.04 7.08 1.69
CA ILE A 51 -8.44 7.08 1.28
C ILE A 51 -9.11 5.74 1.64
N GLY A 52 -8.42 4.62 1.43
CA GLY A 52 -8.96 3.28 1.69
C GLY A 52 -9.14 3.01 3.18
N PHE A 53 -8.08 3.15 3.99
CA PHE A 53 -8.18 2.89 5.43
C PHE A 53 -8.85 4.03 6.19
N GLY A 54 -8.69 5.29 5.75
CA GLY A 54 -9.49 6.40 6.27
C GLY A 54 -10.97 6.18 6.00
N GLY A 55 -11.36 5.81 4.78
CA GLY A 55 -12.73 5.48 4.44
C GLY A 55 -13.26 4.27 5.22
N LEU A 56 -12.44 3.22 5.40
CA LEU A 56 -12.79 2.07 6.23
C LEU A 56 -13.05 2.48 7.69
N ALA A 57 -12.19 3.34 8.25
CA ALA A 57 -12.37 3.85 9.61
C ALA A 57 -13.60 4.76 9.74
N GLY A 58 -13.90 5.59 8.75
CA GLY A 58 -15.13 6.37 8.69
C GLY A 58 -16.39 5.52 8.55
N TRP A 59 -16.30 4.35 7.92
CA TRP A 59 -17.43 3.42 7.79
C TRP A 59 -17.64 2.55 9.03
N ILE A 60 -16.55 2.02 9.64
CA ILE A 60 -16.63 1.01 10.70
C ILE A 60 -16.38 1.63 12.08
N GLY A 61 -15.56 2.69 12.17
CA GLY A 61 -15.22 3.35 13.42
C GLY A 61 -13.82 2.99 13.98
N TYR A 62 -13.70 3.13 15.31
CA TYR A 62 -12.43 3.03 16.03
C TYR A 62 -11.78 1.63 16.02
N SER A 63 -12.53 0.58 15.74
CA SER A 63 -11.97 -0.77 15.59
C SER A 63 -10.87 -0.84 14.52
N VAL A 64 -10.89 0.01 13.51
CA VAL A 64 -9.89 0.04 12.43
C VAL A 64 -8.52 0.52 12.93
N PRO A 65 -8.35 1.75 13.43
CA PRO A 65 -7.05 2.19 13.93
C PRO A 65 -6.53 1.36 15.10
N LEU A 66 -7.39 0.93 16.01
CA LEU A 66 -7.00 0.10 17.16
C LEU A 66 -6.47 -1.28 16.74
N THR A 67 -7.03 -1.88 15.67
CA THR A 67 -6.55 -3.16 15.15
C THR A 67 -5.26 -3.01 14.35
N MET A 68 -5.10 -1.91 13.60
CA MET A 68 -4.03 -1.76 12.60
C MET A 68 -2.74 -1.22 13.18
N VAL A 69 -2.80 -0.18 14.03
CA VAL A 69 -1.63 0.67 14.32
C VAL A 69 -0.52 -0.09 15.01
N ILE A 70 -0.83 -0.85 16.06
CA ILE A 70 0.18 -1.57 16.84
C ILE A 70 0.87 -2.67 15.99
N PRO A 71 0.13 -3.60 15.34
CA PRO A 71 0.75 -4.61 14.49
C PRO A 71 1.56 -4.01 13.35
N PHE A 72 1.06 -2.95 12.72
CA PHE A 72 1.74 -2.25 11.64
C PHE A 72 3.09 -1.68 12.09
N VAL A 73 3.09 -0.89 13.16
CA VAL A 73 4.30 -0.26 13.72
C VAL A 73 5.31 -1.32 14.16
N ALA A 74 4.84 -2.31 14.93
CA ALA A 74 5.71 -3.37 15.45
C ALA A 74 6.35 -4.17 14.32
N LEU A 75 5.57 -4.59 13.33
CA LEU A 75 6.06 -5.47 12.27
C LEU A 75 6.98 -4.74 11.29
N ILE A 76 6.65 -3.50 10.90
CA ILE A 76 7.52 -2.69 10.03
C ILE A 76 8.85 -2.38 10.73
N TYR A 77 8.81 -2.00 12.01
CA TYR A 77 10.03 -1.74 12.78
C TYR A 77 10.89 -3.00 12.89
N PHE A 78 10.30 -4.11 13.34
CA PHE A 78 10.98 -5.38 13.52
C PHE A 78 11.58 -5.87 12.20
N ALA A 79 10.80 -5.89 11.11
CA ALA A 79 11.28 -6.35 9.82
C ALA A 79 12.45 -5.47 9.32
N THR A 80 12.34 -4.16 9.47
CA THR A 80 13.41 -3.25 9.00
C THR A 80 14.70 -3.44 9.79
N VAL A 81 14.63 -3.66 11.11
CA VAL A 81 15.82 -3.79 11.96
C VAL A 81 16.45 -5.19 11.90
N TYR A 82 15.64 -6.25 11.74
CA TYR A 82 16.14 -7.63 11.79
C TYR A 82 16.26 -8.30 10.41
N ILE A 83 15.28 -8.09 9.52
CA ILE A 83 15.29 -8.67 8.18
C ILE A 83 16.10 -7.79 7.23
N GLY A 84 15.93 -6.47 7.31
CA GLY A 84 16.61 -5.51 6.44
C GLY A 84 18.12 -5.69 6.34
N PRO A 85 18.89 -5.78 7.46
CA PRO A 85 20.33 -6.04 7.40
C PRO A 85 20.69 -7.34 6.69
N LYS A 86 19.88 -8.39 6.81
CA LYS A 86 20.13 -9.67 6.14
C LYS A 86 19.90 -9.59 4.62
N VAL A 87 18.88 -8.86 4.20
CA VAL A 87 18.64 -8.55 2.78
C VAL A 87 19.82 -7.76 2.21
N TRP A 88 20.26 -6.74 2.92
CA TRP A 88 21.39 -5.91 2.52
C TRP A 88 22.69 -6.71 2.43
N GLN A 89 23.04 -7.48 3.48
CA GLN A 89 24.22 -8.34 3.51
C GLN A 89 24.21 -9.33 2.34
N ALA A 90 23.09 -10.02 2.10
CA ALA A 90 22.95 -10.93 0.97
C ALA A 90 23.19 -10.21 -0.38
N ASN A 91 22.72 -8.97 -0.52
CA ASN A 91 22.96 -8.22 -1.76
C ASN A 91 24.41 -7.72 -1.88
N GLN A 92 25.09 -7.41 -0.78
CA GLN A 92 26.54 -7.07 -0.84
C GLN A 92 27.38 -8.25 -1.36
N GLU A 93 27.00 -9.49 -1.00
CA GLU A 93 27.67 -10.69 -1.50
C GLU A 93 27.33 -10.98 -2.98
N ILE A 94 26.08 -10.77 -3.39
CA ILE A 94 25.55 -11.19 -4.69
C ILE A 94 25.72 -10.12 -5.78
N GLY A 95 25.62 -8.84 -5.43
CA GLY A 95 25.70 -7.72 -6.38
C GLY A 95 24.52 -7.66 -7.36
N ALA A 96 23.32 -8.03 -6.92
CA ALA A 96 22.13 -8.01 -7.78
C ALA A 96 21.64 -6.58 -8.05
N LYS A 97 21.02 -6.38 -9.22
CA LYS A 97 20.44 -5.10 -9.67
C LYS A 97 19.00 -4.91 -9.19
N THR A 98 18.29 -6.01 -8.91
CA THR A 98 16.91 -6.02 -8.43
C THR A 98 16.76 -6.95 -7.22
N TYR A 99 15.72 -6.73 -6.42
CA TYR A 99 15.41 -7.64 -5.31
C TYR A 99 15.04 -9.04 -5.80
N ILE A 100 14.35 -9.13 -6.92
CA ILE A 100 13.92 -10.39 -7.54
C ILE A 100 15.14 -11.21 -7.99
N GLU A 101 16.10 -10.57 -8.65
CA GLU A 101 17.37 -11.18 -9.03
C GLU A 101 18.15 -11.67 -7.79
N MET A 102 18.18 -10.84 -6.74
CA MET A 102 18.87 -11.17 -5.49
C MET A 102 18.29 -12.44 -4.85
N ILE A 103 16.97 -12.54 -4.74
CA ILE A 103 16.29 -13.74 -4.21
C ILE A 103 16.61 -14.97 -5.06
N GLY A 104 16.53 -14.87 -6.38
CA GLY A 104 16.86 -15.98 -7.29
C GLY A 104 18.28 -16.48 -7.14
N LYS A 105 19.24 -15.57 -7.09
CA LYS A 105 20.67 -15.90 -6.91
C LYS A 105 20.98 -16.44 -5.50
N TYR A 106 20.38 -15.86 -4.45
CA TYR A 106 20.55 -16.32 -3.08
C TYR A 106 20.17 -17.80 -2.89
N PHE A 107 19.03 -18.19 -3.44
CA PHE A 107 18.52 -19.56 -3.37
C PHE A 107 19.07 -20.47 -4.50
N ASN A 108 19.93 -19.95 -5.37
CA ASN A 108 20.40 -20.64 -6.57
C ASN A 108 19.23 -21.24 -7.38
N SER A 109 18.18 -20.46 -7.61
CA SER A 109 16.94 -20.88 -8.24
C SER A 109 16.42 -19.85 -9.24
N PRO A 110 16.78 -19.97 -10.52
CA PRO A 110 16.20 -19.14 -11.59
C PRO A 110 14.69 -19.25 -11.67
N MET A 111 14.13 -20.40 -11.31
CA MET A 111 12.68 -20.63 -11.28
C MET A 111 12.01 -19.73 -10.23
N LEU A 112 12.58 -19.58 -9.03
CA LEU A 112 12.04 -18.72 -7.98
C LEU A 112 12.01 -17.26 -8.43
N SER A 113 13.10 -16.79 -9.04
CA SER A 113 13.17 -15.43 -9.60
C SER A 113 12.07 -15.20 -10.65
N LYS A 114 11.92 -16.14 -11.61
CA LYS A 114 10.90 -16.02 -12.65
C LYS A 114 9.47 -16.03 -12.08
N LEU A 115 9.18 -16.90 -11.13
CA LEU A 115 7.87 -16.97 -10.46
C LEU A 115 7.56 -15.67 -9.74
N LEU A 116 8.50 -15.14 -8.98
CA LEU A 116 8.34 -13.87 -8.28
C LEU A 116 8.16 -12.71 -9.27
N ALA A 117 8.93 -12.69 -10.37
CA ALA A 117 8.80 -11.69 -11.42
C ALA A 117 7.41 -11.73 -12.07
N VAL A 118 6.93 -12.92 -12.46
CA VAL A 118 5.61 -13.10 -13.10
C VAL A 118 4.48 -12.67 -12.17
N ILE A 119 4.49 -13.08 -10.91
CA ILE A 119 3.47 -12.67 -9.94
C ILE A 119 3.54 -11.15 -9.70
N THR A 120 4.73 -10.59 -9.59
CA THR A 120 4.93 -9.15 -9.41
C THR A 120 4.34 -8.37 -10.59
N VAL A 121 4.69 -8.74 -11.83
CA VAL A 121 4.18 -8.07 -13.03
C VAL A 121 2.68 -8.30 -13.22
N GLY A 122 2.15 -9.45 -12.84
CA GLY A 122 0.72 -9.75 -12.94
C GLY A 122 -0.15 -8.98 -11.94
N LEU A 123 0.35 -8.72 -10.73
CA LEU A 123 -0.45 -8.15 -9.65
C LEU A 123 -0.24 -6.64 -9.43
N ILE A 124 0.95 -6.10 -9.69
CA ILE A 124 1.22 -4.66 -9.48
C ILE A 124 0.31 -3.75 -10.29
N PRO A 125 -0.08 -4.04 -11.55
CA PRO A 125 -1.03 -3.19 -12.26
C PRO A 125 -2.32 -2.92 -11.49
N PHE A 126 -2.84 -3.91 -10.75
CA PHE A 126 -4.01 -3.72 -9.88
C PHE A 126 -3.73 -2.73 -8.75
N TYR A 127 -2.53 -2.75 -8.17
CA TYR A 127 -2.16 -1.76 -7.16
C TYR A 127 -1.99 -0.36 -7.78
N CYS A 128 -1.43 -0.25 -8.98
CA CYS A 128 -1.38 1.02 -9.72
C CYS A 128 -2.78 1.58 -9.97
N VAL A 129 -3.74 0.73 -10.37
CA VAL A 129 -5.15 1.11 -10.52
C VAL A 129 -5.71 1.68 -9.23
N ALA A 130 -5.45 1.02 -8.09
CA ALA A 130 -5.89 1.50 -6.79
C ALA A 130 -5.39 2.92 -6.47
N VAL A 131 -4.11 3.19 -6.75
CA VAL A 131 -3.51 4.52 -6.55
C VAL A 131 -4.09 5.54 -7.52
N LEU A 132 -4.22 5.18 -8.81
CA LEU A 132 -4.75 6.07 -9.86
C LEU A 132 -6.22 6.44 -9.62
N VAL A 133 -7.06 5.47 -9.22
CA VAL A 133 -8.46 5.75 -8.87
C VAL A 133 -8.53 6.73 -7.70
N GLY A 134 -7.72 6.51 -6.66
CA GLY A 134 -7.67 7.39 -5.50
C GLY A 134 -7.28 8.81 -5.87
N VAL A 135 -6.15 8.99 -6.55
CA VAL A 135 -5.65 10.33 -6.92
C VAL A 135 -6.54 10.99 -7.97
N GLY A 136 -7.06 10.24 -8.94
CA GLY A 136 -7.94 10.76 -9.98
C GLY A 136 -9.21 11.34 -9.41
N LYS A 137 -9.92 10.59 -8.54
CA LYS A 137 -11.10 11.10 -7.83
C LYS A 137 -10.79 12.34 -7.01
N PHE A 138 -9.65 12.34 -6.34
CA PHE A 138 -9.24 13.47 -5.52
C PHE A 138 -8.97 14.71 -6.38
N ILE A 139 -8.22 14.59 -7.47
CA ILE A 139 -8.00 15.69 -8.42
C ILE A 139 -9.33 16.21 -8.97
N THR A 140 -10.21 15.32 -9.45
CA THR A 140 -11.52 15.69 -9.99
C THR A 140 -12.35 16.46 -8.97
N THR A 141 -12.45 15.97 -7.73
CA THR A 141 -13.24 16.62 -6.66
C THR A 141 -12.72 18.02 -6.35
N PHE A 142 -11.40 18.21 -6.33
CA PHE A 142 -10.79 19.50 -5.92
C PHE A 142 -10.59 20.50 -7.05
N THR A 143 -10.47 20.04 -8.30
CA THR A 143 -10.13 20.91 -9.44
C THR A 143 -11.25 21.03 -10.48
N GLY A 144 -12.21 20.11 -10.47
CA GLY A 144 -13.21 19.98 -11.54
C GLY A 144 -12.68 19.39 -12.85
N ILE A 145 -11.40 19.00 -12.91
CA ILE A 145 -10.81 18.36 -14.09
C ILE A 145 -11.44 16.98 -14.28
N ASP A 146 -11.72 16.61 -15.52
CA ASP A 146 -12.22 15.26 -15.86
C ASP A 146 -11.31 14.16 -15.31
N PHE A 147 -11.93 13.07 -14.82
CA PHE A 147 -11.22 11.96 -14.20
C PHE A 147 -10.16 11.34 -15.11
N THR A 148 -10.49 11.15 -16.39
CA THR A 148 -9.55 10.56 -17.37
C THR A 148 -8.36 11.47 -17.61
N ILE A 149 -8.60 12.77 -17.76
CA ILE A 149 -7.53 13.77 -17.93
C ILE A 149 -6.63 13.79 -16.67
N ALA A 150 -7.22 13.75 -15.48
CA ALA A 150 -6.49 13.73 -14.21
C ALA A 150 -5.55 12.53 -14.09
N VAL A 151 -6.05 11.30 -14.34
CA VAL A 151 -5.22 10.08 -14.21
C VAL A 151 -4.16 9.97 -15.30
N VAL A 152 -4.47 10.40 -16.54
CA VAL A 152 -3.49 10.43 -17.64
C VAL A 152 -2.39 11.44 -17.35
N GLY A 153 -2.74 12.67 -16.99
CA GLY A 153 -1.77 13.73 -16.67
C GLY A 153 -0.85 13.34 -15.51
N PHE A 154 -1.42 12.75 -14.45
CA PHE A 154 -0.64 12.28 -13.31
C PHE A 154 0.31 11.13 -13.69
N SER A 155 -0.14 10.18 -14.53
CA SER A 155 0.70 9.09 -15.02
C SER A 155 1.85 9.57 -15.92
N VAL A 156 1.62 10.56 -16.77
CA VAL A 156 2.66 11.19 -17.61
C VAL A 156 3.70 11.89 -16.73
N LEU A 157 3.29 12.56 -15.66
CA LEU A 157 4.20 13.19 -14.71
C LEU A 157 5.11 12.15 -14.06
N VAL A 158 4.55 11.04 -13.56
CA VAL A 158 5.32 9.93 -12.96
C VAL A 158 6.29 9.32 -13.96
N PHE A 159 5.84 9.05 -15.18
CA PHE A 159 6.69 8.54 -16.25
C PHE A 159 7.90 9.43 -16.50
N GLY A 160 7.66 10.74 -16.67
CA GLY A 160 8.72 11.72 -16.95
C GLY A 160 9.80 11.76 -15.87
N THR A 161 9.42 11.58 -14.60
CA THR A 161 10.36 11.60 -13.47
C THR A 161 11.24 10.35 -13.43
N ILE A 162 10.69 9.18 -13.72
CA ILE A 162 11.45 7.93 -13.74
C ILE A 162 12.42 7.90 -14.94
N VAL A 163 11.95 8.31 -16.12
CA VAL A 163 12.81 8.39 -17.32
C VAL A 163 13.98 9.35 -17.11
N SER A 164 13.78 10.43 -16.38
CA SER A 164 14.82 11.45 -16.14
C SER A 164 15.97 10.99 -15.27
N GLY A 165 15.73 10.18 -14.24
CA GLY A 165 16.79 9.83 -13.25
C GLY A 165 16.70 8.44 -12.62
N GLY A 166 15.78 7.57 -13.08
CA GLY A 166 15.61 6.21 -12.55
C GLY A 166 15.42 6.19 -11.02
N MET A 167 16.06 5.23 -10.37
CA MET A 167 15.95 5.06 -8.90
C MET A 167 16.47 6.26 -8.12
N SER A 168 17.45 6.99 -8.64
CA SER A 168 17.92 8.23 -7.99
C SER A 168 16.83 9.31 -7.94
N SER A 169 16.04 9.45 -9.01
CA SER A 169 14.90 10.37 -9.04
C SER A 169 13.79 9.91 -8.10
N VAL A 170 13.53 8.60 -8.05
CA VAL A 170 12.53 8.02 -7.15
C VAL A 170 12.83 8.40 -5.69
N ILE A 171 14.07 8.13 -5.21
CA ILE A 171 14.45 8.39 -3.81
C ILE A 171 14.37 9.88 -3.46
N LYS A 172 14.90 10.75 -4.31
CA LYS A 172 14.92 12.19 -4.02
C LYS A 172 13.53 12.80 -4.03
N ASN A 173 12.67 12.39 -4.97
CA ASN A 173 11.27 12.79 -4.97
C ASN A 173 10.53 12.25 -3.74
N ASP A 174 10.70 10.97 -3.40
CA ASP A 174 10.06 10.38 -2.22
C ASP A 174 10.48 11.10 -0.93
N MET A 175 11.75 11.50 -0.82
CA MET A 175 12.24 12.28 0.33
C MET A 175 11.48 13.61 0.48
N VAL A 176 11.35 14.36 -0.62
CA VAL A 176 10.62 15.65 -0.62
C VAL A 176 9.14 15.42 -0.29
N GLN A 177 8.53 14.43 -0.93
CA GLN A 177 7.11 14.12 -0.71
C GLN A 177 6.86 13.57 0.72
N GLY A 178 7.81 12.83 1.30
CA GLY A 178 7.71 12.37 2.68
C GLY A 178 7.60 13.53 3.68
N VAL A 179 8.35 14.60 3.45
CA VAL A 179 8.24 15.85 4.28
C VAL A 179 6.86 16.48 4.10
N VAL A 180 6.34 16.55 2.87
CA VAL A 180 5.00 17.09 2.60
C VAL A 180 3.93 16.26 3.32
N VAL A 181 4.04 14.93 3.29
CA VAL A 181 3.10 14.03 3.99
C VAL A 181 3.16 14.23 5.50
N ILE A 182 4.36 14.37 6.10
CA ILE A 182 4.50 14.66 7.54
C ILE A 182 3.78 15.97 7.90
N LEU A 183 4.09 17.05 7.20
CA LEU A 183 3.54 18.36 7.51
C LEU A 183 2.01 18.39 7.36
N GLY A 184 1.49 17.85 6.26
CA GLY A 184 0.05 17.74 6.03
C GLY A 184 -0.64 16.90 7.10
N SER A 185 -0.06 15.76 7.46
CA SER A 185 -0.63 14.89 8.50
C SER A 185 -0.63 15.57 9.88
N LEU A 186 0.42 16.32 10.24
CA LEU A 186 0.45 17.06 11.51
C LEU A 186 -0.64 18.13 11.57
N ILE A 187 -0.88 18.85 10.48
CA ILE A 187 -1.94 19.87 10.39
C ILE A 187 -3.32 19.23 10.58
N VAL A 188 -3.59 18.12 9.86
CA VAL A 188 -4.86 17.39 10.01
C VAL A 188 -5.05 16.86 11.41
N LEU A 189 -4.00 16.25 11.98
CA LEU A 189 -4.07 15.71 13.33
C LEU A 189 -4.38 16.81 14.35
N ALA A 190 -3.69 17.95 14.25
CA ALA A 190 -3.93 19.07 15.13
C ALA A 190 -5.38 19.57 15.03
N ILE A 191 -5.91 19.79 13.83
CA ILE A 191 -7.29 20.25 13.66
C ILE A 191 -8.29 19.18 14.13
N THR A 192 -8.03 17.92 13.81
CA THR A 192 -8.91 16.83 14.26
C THR A 192 -8.98 16.78 15.78
N LEU A 193 -7.84 16.79 16.48
CA LEU A 193 -7.78 16.66 17.94
C LEU A 193 -8.24 17.93 18.67
N PHE A 194 -7.86 19.11 18.19
CA PHE A 194 -8.06 20.38 18.90
C PHE A 194 -9.26 21.20 18.41
N SER A 195 -9.92 20.78 17.32
CA SER A 195 -11.13 21.40 16.81
C SER A 195 -12.27 20.41 16.69
N HIS A 196 -12.15 19.40 15.81
CA HIS A 196 -13.28 18.52 15.52
C HIS A 196 -13.68 17.62 16.70
N MET A 197 -12.71 17.10 17.47
CA MET A 197 -12.98 16.26 18.63
C MET A 197 -13.22 17.05 19.93
N GLN A 198 -13.07 18.37 19.91
CA GLN A 198 -13.37 19.24 21.06
C GLN A 198 -14.78 19.85 20.98
N VAL A 199 -15.55 19.56 19.93
CA VAL A 199 -16.93 19.97 19.84
C VAL A 199 -17.72 19.35 20.99
N GLU A 200 -18.59 20.15 21.60
CA GLU A 200 -19.45 19.70 22.70
C GLU A 200 -20.20 18.44 22.29
N ASN A 201 -20.22 17.46 23.20
CA ASN A 201 -20.86 16.17 22.97
C ASN A 201 -20.29 15.33 21.81
N PHE A 202 -19.03 15.52 21.41
CA PHE A 202 -18.41 14.78 20.30
C PHE A 202 -18.64 13.25 20.42
N TRP A 203 -18.35 12.67 21.57
CA TRP A 203 -18.48 11.22 21.79
C TRP A 203 -19.93 10.76 21.76
N SER A 204 -20.83 11.53 22.41
CA SER A 204 -22.26 11.24 22.40
C SER A 204 -22.83 11.36 20.98
N ASN A 205 -22.42 12.36 20.22
CA ASN A 205 -22.82 12.52 18.81
C ASN A 205 -22.31 11.39 17.93
N LEU A 206 -21.07 10.90 18.18
CA LEU A 206 -20.52 9.77 17.45
C LEU A 206 -21.28 8.47 17.76
N GLU A 207 -21.64 8.23 19.02
CA GLU A 207 -22.50 7.10 19.40
C GLU A 207 -23.89 7.23 18.79
N SER A 208 -24.50 8.41 18.87
CA SER A 208 -25.80 8.69 18.27
C SER A 208 -25.80 8.57 16.74
N ALA A 209 -24.68 8.85 16.08
CA ALA A 209 -24.55 8.67 14.64
C ALA A 209 -24.79 7.21 14.19
N TRP A 210 -24.63 6.24 15.10
CA TRP A 210 -24.96 4.84 14.81
C TRP A 210 -26.47 4.65 14.55
N THR A 211 -27.34 5.47 15.13
CA THR A 211 -28.79 5.39 14.90
C THR A 211 -29.19 5.75 13.47
N ALA A 212 -28.33 6.44 12.73
CA ALA A 212 -28.52 6.72 11.32
C ALA A 212 -28.12 5.54 10.40
N VAL A 213 -27.49 4.50 10.94
CA VAL A 213 -27.20 3.26 10.19
C VAL A 213 -28.52 2.49 10.05
N PRO A 214 -28.98 2.20 8.81
CA PRO A 214 -30.25 1.49 8.61
C PRO A 214 -30.27 0.12 9.26
N GLU A 215 -31.41 -0.27 9.84
CA GLU A 215 -31.61 -1.64 10.33
C GLU A 215 -31.36 -2.65 9.19
N GLY A 216 -30.58 -3.70 9.49
CA GLY A 216 -30.23 -4.71 8.48
C GLY A 216 -29.08 -4.33 7.55
N ASP A 217 -28.42 -3.17 7.78
CA ASP A 217 -27.18 -2.80 7.09
C ASP A 217 -26.10 -3.89 7.22
N THR A 218 -25.16 -3.86 6.28
CA THR A 218 -24.01 -4.77 6.27
C THR A 218 -23.20 -4.72 7.57
N LEU A 219 -23.12 -3.57 8.25
CA LEU A 219 -22.40 -3.42 9.51
C LEU A 219 -22.98 -4.32 10.61
N TYR A 220 -24.29 -4.39 10.77
CA TYR A 220 -24.94 -5.30 11.72
C TYR A 220 -24.67 -6.77 11.38
N LYS A 221 -24.75 -7.14 10.09
CA LYS A 221 -24.46 -8.50 9.61
C LYS A 221 -22.99 -8.90 9.82
N LEU A 222 -22.10 -7.93 9.88
CA LEU A 222 -20.69 -8.11 10.19
C LEU A 222 -20.41 -8.20 11.70
N GLY A 223 -21.37 -7.87 12.56
CA GLY A 223 -21.25 -7.93 14.02
C GLY A 223 -20.75 -6.62 14.65
N PHE A 224 -20.91 -5.47 13.97
CA PHE A 224 -20.65 -4.16 14.56
C PHE A 224 -21.90 -3.64 15.26
N THR A 225 -21.72 -2.91 16.36
CA THR A 225 -22.82 -2.38 17.20
C THR A 225 -22.72 -0.87 17.44
N SER A 226 -21.55 -0.26 17.19
CA SER A 226 -21.35 1.18 17.24
C SER A 226 -20.04 1.58 16.53
N PHE A 227 -19.83 2.89 16.27
CA PHE A 227 -18.55 3.39 15.76
C PHE A 227 -17.42 3.37 16.79
N THR A 228 -17.74 3.16 18.08
CA THR A 228 -16.78 3.10 19.17
C THR A 228 -16.50 1.67 19.66
N SER A 229 -17.27 0.67 19.19
CA SER A 229 -17.15 -0.73 19.61
C SER A 229 -16.26 -1.57 18.68
N TRP A 230 -15.74 -2.68 19.19
CA TRP A 230 -15.23 -3.77 18.40
C TRP A 230 -16.35 -4.64 17.90
N PRO A 231 -16.22 -5.26 16.70
CA PRO A 231 -17.16 -6.28 16.27
C PRO A 231 -17.11 -7.47 17.23
N GLU A 232 -18.21 -8.20 17.34
CA GLU A 232 -18.29 -9.41 18.15
C GLU A 232 -17.14 -10.37 17.80
N PHE A 233 -16.53 -10.95 18.85
CA PHE A 233 -15.40 -11.88 18.69
C PHE A 233 -15.79 -13.05 17.79
N TRP A 234 -14.93 -13.38 16.82
CA TRP A 234 -15.13 -14.42 15.81
C TRP A 234 -16.28 -14.17 14.83
N SER A 235 -16.88 -12.98 14.84
CA SER A 235 -17.85 -12.55 13.82
C SER A 235 -17.18 -12.38 12.46
N ARG A 236 -18.00 -12.22 11.42
CA ARG A 236 -17.53 -11.92 10.07
C ARG A 236 -16.69 -10.63 10.02
N GLY A 237 -17.12 -9.59 10.72
CA GLY A 237 -16.39 -8.32 10.80
C GLY A 237 -15.07 -8.46 11.56
N TRP A 238 -15.07 -9.22 12.67
CA TRP A 238 -13.85 -9.47 13.44
C TRP A 238 -12.78 -10.18 12.59
N LEU A 239 -13.18 -11.25 11.88
CA LEU A 239 -12.27 -11.99 10.98
C LEU A 239 -11.78 -11.08 9.85
N MET A 240 -12.68 -10.32 9.22
CA MET A 240 -12.34 -9.40 8.13
C MET A 240 -11.29 -8.38 8.57
N ILE A 241 -11.56 -7.60 9.64
CA ILE A 241 -10.63 -6.54 10.04
C ILE A 241 -9.32 -7.09 10.61
N THR A 242 -9.38 -8.17 11.39
CA THR A 242 -8.17 -8.75 12.01
C THR A 242 -7.26 -9.34 10.93
N THR A 243 -7.80 -10.13 10.00
CA THR A 243 -6.96 -10.76 8.98
C THR A 243 -6.45 -9.75 7.94
N LEU A 244 -7.22 -8.69 7.65
CA LEU A 244 -6.78 -7.60 6.79
C LEU A 244 -5.70 -6.74 7.45
N LEU A 245 -5.99 -6.23 8.65
CA LEU A 245 -5.20 -5.16 9.27
C LEU A 245 -3.99 -5.67 10.07
N VAL A 246 -4.04 -6.90 10.60
CA VAL A 246 -2.93 -7.51 11.34
C VAL A 246 -2.03 -8.34 10.44
N PHE A 247 -2.60 -9.03 9.45
CA PHE A 247 -1.84 -9.95 8.59
C PHE A 247 -1.63 -9.37 7.19
N THR A 248 -2.70 -9.08 6.42
CA THR A 248 -2.55 -8.75 5.00
C THR A 248 -1.70 -7.50 4.78
N ILE A 249 -1.99 -6.42 5.50
CA ILE A 249 -1.29 -5.16 5.29
C ILE A 249 0.15 -5.20 5.81
N PRO A 250 0.44 -5.48 7.09
CA PRO A 250 1.81 -5.42 7.58
C PRO A 250 2.72 -6.51 6.99
N VAL A 251 2.23 -7.76 6.88
CA VAL A 251 3.02 -8.87 6.31
C VAL A 251 3.24 -8.67 4.81
N GLY A 252 2.19 -8.22 4.10
CA GLY A 252 2.33 -7.85 2.69
C GLY A 252 3.43 -6.82 2.50
N LEU A 253 3.36 -5.69 3.21
CA LEU A 253 4.32 -4.59 3.08
C LEU A 253 5.77 -5.03 3.27
N ILE A 254 6.08 -5.83 4.30
CA ILE A 254 7.46 -6.26 4.57
C ILE A 254 8.02 -7.23 3.52
N THR A 255 7.19 -7.78 2.64
CA THR A 255 7.60 -8.70 1.58
C THR A 255 7.60 -8.08 0.19
N LEU A 256 7.14 -6.82 0.06
CA LEU A 256 7.04 -6.16 -1.24
C LEU A 256 8.40 -5.83 -1.85
N PRO A 257 8.68 -6.22 -3.10
CA PRO A 257 9.97 -6.00 -3.75
C PRO A 257 10.39 -4.52 -3.79
N GLN A 258 9.47 -3.57 -4.03
CA GLN A 258 9.79 -2.14 -4.06
C GLN A 258 10.27 -1.60 -2.71
N LEU A 259 9.81 -2.17 -1.60
CA LEU A 259 10.25 -1.79 -0.25
C LEU A 259 11.58 -2.45 0.12
N GLN A 260 11.71 -3.73 -0.21
CA GLN A 260 12.95 -4.49 0.01
C GLN A 260 14.14 -3.91 -0.79
N THR A 261 13.90 -3.41 -2.00
CA THR A 261 14.92 -2.73 -2.81
C THR A 261 15.56 -1.56 -2.06
N ARG A 262 14.81 -0.84 -1.22
CA ARG A 262 15.39 0.25 -0.41
C ARG A 262 16.33 -0.26 0.67
N TRP A 263 16.09 -1.44 1.23
CA TRP A 263 17.03 -2.07 2.15
C TRP A 263 18.36 -2.45 1.46
N MET A 264 18.30 -2.91 0.20
CA MET A 264 19.52 -3.20 -0.59
C MET A 264 20.39 -1.97 -0.82
N MET A 265 19.83 -0.77 -0.74
CA MET A 265 20.50 0.51 -0.99
C MET A 265 21.10 1.15 0.27
N ALA A 266 20.97 0.53 1.42
CA ALA A 266 21.56 1.00 2.67
C ALA A 266 23.08 1.12 2.54
N LYS A 267 23.67 2.14 3.20
CA LYS A 267 25.13 2.35 3.19
C LYS A 267 25.84 1.35 4.10
N ASP A 268 25.25 1.12 5.26
CA ASP A 268 25.78 0.33 6.35
C ASP A 268 24.65 -0.21 7.24
N GLU A 269 24.97 -1.05 8.20
CA GLU A 269 23.99 -1.59 9.15
C GLU A 269 23.37 -0.50 10.04
N GLY A 270 24.07 0.58 10.33
CA GLY A 270 23.54 1.71 11.12
C GLY A 270 22.40 2.44 10.42
N SER A 271 22.33 2.36 9.09
CA SER A 271 21.27 2.93 8.27
C SER A 271 19.90 2.39 8.65
N PHE A 272 19.80 1.12 9.08
CA PHE A 272 18.50 0.48 9.37
C PHE A 272 17.76 1.07 10.54
N LYS A 273 18.45 1.66 11.54
CA LYS A 273 17.80 2.40 12.63
C LYS A 273 17.10 3.66 12.12
N VAL A 274 17.70 4.35 11.16
CA VAL A 274 17.12 5.55 10.55
C VAL A 274 15.98 5.18 9.61
N ILE A 275 16.16 4.13 8.78
CA ILE A 275 15.11 3.61 7.88
C ILE A 275 13.89 3.15 8.69
N ALA A 276 14.10 2.41 9.79
CA ALA A 276 13.03 1.93 10.65
C ALA A 276 12.27 3.09 11.32
N ARG A 277 12.99 4.10 11.81
CA ARG A 277 12.36 5.29 12.42
C ARG A 277 11.39 5.96 11.46
N TRP A 278 11.86 6.31 10.26
CA TRP A 278 11.02 7.00 9.27
C TRP A 278 9.99 6.08 8.61
N GLY A 279 10.33 4.80 8.45
CA GLY A 279 9.41 3.77 8.01
C GLY A 279 8.24 3.50 8.95
N VAL A 280 8.37 3.90 10.22
CA VAL A 280 7.27 3.85 11.21
C VAL A 280 6.59 5.20 11.34
N VAL A 281 7.36 6.30 11.54
CA VAL A 281 6.81 7.62 11.88
C VAL A 281 5.92 8.16 10.76
N ILE A 282 6.38 8.12 9.51
CA ILE A 282 5.61 8.71 8.40
C ILE A 282 4.28 7.98 8.19
N PRO A 283 4.28 6.63 8.00
CA PRO A 283 3.02 5.93 7.75
C PRO A 283 2.10 5.90 8.97
N ALA A 284 2.62 5.69 10.18
CA ALA A 284 1.78 5.70 11.37
C ALA A 284 1.10 7.06 11.57
N LEU A 285 1.85 8.16 11.44
CA LEU A 285 1.30 9.50 11.54
C LEU A 285 0.19 9.72 10.49
N ALA A 286 0.47 9.43 9.21
CA ALA A 286 -0.50 9.66 8.15
C ALA A 286 -1.74 8.77 8.31
N ILE A 287 -1.57 7.45 8.51
CA ILE A 287 -2.67 6.51 8.62
C ILE A 287 -3.58 6.86 9.82
N VAL A 288 -2.99 7.04 11.00
CA VAL A 288 -3.75 7.39 12.21
C VAL A 288 -4.52 8.69 12.02
N THR A 289 -3.86 9.69 11.49
CA THR A 289 -4.45 11.02 11.28
C THR A 289 -5.68 10.97 10.39
N PHE A 290 -5.58 10.34 9.21
CA PHE A 290 -6.71 10.30 8.28
C PHE A 290 -7.81 9.33 8.73
N MET A 291 -7.49 8.28 9.50
CA MET A 291 -8.50 7.45 10.14
C MET A 291 -9.29 8.22 11.21
N LEU A 292 -8.61 8.94 12.10
CA LEU A 292 -9.26 9.75 13.14
C LEU A 292 -10.11 10.87 12.53
N ALA A 293 -9.60 11.54 11.49
CA ALA A 293 -10.36 12.57 10.78
C ALA A 293 -11.62 12.01 10.14
N ALA A 294 -11.56 10.82 9.52
CA ALA A 294 -12.71 10.17 8.90
C ALA A 294 -13.74 9.67 9.94
N ILE A 295 -13.28 9.24 11.12
CA ILE A 295 -14.19 8.90 12.22
C ILE A 295 -14.88 10.17 12.74
N ALA A 296 -14.15 11.28 12.89
CA ALA A 296 -14.71 12.55 13.34
C ALA A 296 -15.79 13.07 12.36
N ALA A 297 -15.70 12.75 11.07
CA ALA A 297 -16.72 13.10 10.09
C ALA A 297 -18.10 12.53 10.47
N ASN A 298 -18.21 11.35 11.09
CA ASN A 298 -19.51 10.80 11.50
C ASN A 298 -20.23 11.66 12.54
N SER A 299 -19.50 12.15 13.56
CA SER A 299 -20.07 13.07 14.54
C SER A 299 -20.58 14.36 13.89
N TYR A 300 -19.78 14.92 12.99
CA TYR A 300 -20.14 16.16 12.29
C TYR A 300 -21.33 16.00 11.36
N THR A 301 -21.31 15.00 10.47
CA THR A 301 -22.41 14.77 9.49
C THR A 301 -23.70 14.35 10.16
N PHE A 302 -23.61 13.68 11.32
CA PHE A 302 -24.81 13.36 12.09
C PHE A 302 -25.47 14.62 12.66
N VAL A 303 -24.70 15.53 13.25
CA VAL A 303 -25.23 16.78 13.81
C VAL A 303 -25.77 17.71 12.72
N THR A 304 -25.08 17.81 11.58
CA THR A 304 -25.43 18.77 10.53
C THR A 304 -26.47 18.25 9.53
N GLU A 305 -26.49 16.93 9.25
CA GLU A 305 -27.30 16.34 8.19
C GLU A 305 -28.19 15.17 8.66
N GLY A 306 -28.03 14.69 9.90
CA GLY A 306 -28.69 13.48 10.39
C GLY A 306 -28.20 12.19 9.70
N LYS A 307 -26.99 12.19 9.15
CA LYS A 307 -26.42 11.11 8.34
C LYS A 307 -25.08 10.64 8.89
N THR A 308 -24.72 9.38 8.60
CA THR A 308 -23.35 8.91 8.76
C THR A 308 -22.42 9.50 7.70
N ALA A 309 -21.11 9.51 7.94
CA ALA A 309 -20.13 10.01 6.97
C ALA A 309 -20.19 9.28 5.62
N ILE A 310 -20.46 7.96 5.61
CA ILE A 310 -20.61 7.20 4.36
C ILE A 310 -21.87 7.60 3.58
N GLN A 311 -22.98 7.88 4.26
CA GLN A 311 -24.22 8.35 3.62
C GLN A 311 -24.06 9.76 3.05
N ALA A 312 -23.41 10.66 3.78
CA ALA A 312 -23.13 12.02 3.33
C ALA A 312 -22.16 12.03 2.14
N ALA A 313 -21.13 11.20 2.16
CA ALA A 313 -20.13 11.12 1.11
C ALA A 313 -20.53 10.26 -0.10
N GLY A 314 -21.56 9.43 0.01
CA GLY A 314 -22.01 8.53 -1.04
C GLY A 314 -21.14 7.29 -1.25
N GLY A 315 -20.31 6.92 -0.28
CA GLY A 315 -19.48 5.69 -0.33
C GLY A 315 -18.19 5.79 0.45
N THR A 316 -17.61 4.65 0.83
CA THR A 316 -16.43 4.55 1.70
C THR A 316 -15.22 5.32 1.18
N ALA A 317 -14.88 5.22 -0.10
CA ALA A 317 -13.72 5.93 -0.64
C ALA A 317 -13.97 7.42 -0.89
N SER A 318 -15.18 7.88 -0.76
CA SER A 318 -15.54 9.30 -0.85
C SER A 318 -15.51 10.00 0.51
N ILE A 319 -15.47 9.26 1.64
CA ILE A 319 -15.50 9.85 2.98
C ILE A 319 -14.34 10.84 3.19
N VAL A 320 -13.09 10.41 2.93
CA VAL A 320 -11.91 11.27 3.13
C VAL A 320 -11.93 12.49 2.21
N PRO A 321 -12.12 12.36 0.88
CA PRO A 321 -12.27 13.52 -0.01
C PRO A 321 -13.39 14.47 0.40
N TYR A 322 -14.58 13.95 0.71
CA TYR A 322 -15.72 14.71 1.18
C TYR A 322 -15.37 15.50 2.45
N TRP A 323 -14.82 14.82 3.46
CA TRP A 323 -14.48 15.44 4.74
C TRP A 323 -13.40 16.52 4.61
N ILE A 324 -12.40 16.30 3.76
CA ILE A 324 -11.39 17.32 3.47
C ILE A 324 -12.02 18.54 2.80
N ALA A 325 -13.02 18.37 1.95
CA ALA A 325 -13.67 19.46 1.26
C ALA A 325 -14.64 20.25 2.15
N THR A 326 -15.31 19.59 3.11
CA THR A 326 -16.40 20.17 3.90
C THR A 326 -16.06 20.47 5.35
N GLY A 327 -15.18 19.67 5.96
CA GLY A 327 -14.85 19.74 7.39
C GLY A 327 -13.65 20.62 7.71
N PHE A 328 -12.89 21.08 6.71
CA PHE A 328 -11.68 21.86 6.92
C PHE A 328 -11.75 23.25 6.27
N PRO A 329 -11.08 24.26 6.84
CA PRO A 329 -10.91 25.56 6.18
C PRO A 329 -10.21 25.39 4.81
N SER A 330 -10.57 26.22 3.83
CA SER A 330 -10.08 26.10 2.44
C SER A 330 -8.56 26.06 2.30
N TRP A 331 -7.82 26.81 3.13
CA TRP A 331 -6.35 26.78 3.10
C TRP A 331 -5.78 25.44 3.57
N VAL A 332 -6.42 24.79 4.56
CA VAL A 332 -6.06 23.44 5.02
C VAL A 332 -6.37 22.43 3.93
N SER A 333 -7.55 22.48 3.33
CA SER A 333 -7.95 21.57 2.23
C SER A 333 -6.97 21.64 1.07
N ASN A 334 -6.38 22.79 0.78
CA ASN A 334 -5.33 22.95 -0.23
C ASN A 334 -4.02 22.26 0.16
N ILE A 335 -3.60 22.33 1.43
CA ILE A 335 -2.42 21.61 1.93
C ILE A 335 -2.66 20.11 1.88
N LEU A 336 -3.86 19.67 2.23
CA LEU A 336 -4.25 18.26 2.18
C LEU A 336 -4.32 17.73 0.74
N PHE A 337 -4.76 18.55 -0.19
CA PHE A 337 -4.67 18.25 -1.62
C PHE A 337 -3.24 17.92 -2.03
N LEU A 338 -2.27 18.78 -1.65
CA LEU A 338 -0.86 18.54 -1.89
C LEU A 338 -0.35 17.26 -1.20
N THR A 339 -0.78 17.01 0.04
CA THR A 339 -0.39 15.83 0.83
C THR A 339 -0.83 14.52 0.14
N ILE A 340 -2.04 14.49 -0.39
CA ILE A 340 -2.57 13.30 -1.07
C ILE A 340 -1.92 13.11 -2.44
N LEU A 341 -1.64 14.19 -3.18
CA LEU A 341 -0.84 14.12 -4.41
C LEU A 341 0.54 13.53 -4.14
N ALA A 342 1.19 13.99 -3.06
CA ALA A 342 2.50 13.49 -2.64
C ALA A 342 2.48 11.98 -2.32
N ALA A 343 1.50 11.52 -1.55
CA ALA A 343 1.34 10.11 -1.21
C ALA A 343 1.04 9.22 -2.43
N ALA A 344 0.23 9.71 -3.38
CA ALA A 344 -0.02 9.01 -4.64
C ALA A 344 1.23 8.89 -5.48
N PHE A 345 1.97 10.01 -5.59
CA PHE A 345 3.15 10.11 -6.43
C PHE A 345 4.25 9.15 -5.98
N THR A 346 4.61 9.13 -4.69
CA THR A 346 5.67 8.26 -4.16
C THR A 346 5.39 6.79 -4.41
N THR A 347 4.15 6.38 -4.23
CA THR A 347 3.75 4.98 -4.45
C THR A 347 3.76 4.62 -5.93
N LEU A 348 3.11 5.41 -6.78
CA LEU A 348 3.03 5.12 -8.21
C LEU A 348 4.41 5.14 -8.86
N ASN A 349 5.26 6.11 -8.48
CA ASN A 349 6.65 6.23 -8.92
C ASN A 349 7.46 4.96 -8.61
N SER A 350 7.33 4.44 -7.39
CA SER A 350 8.02 3.22 -6.95
C SER A 350 7.49 1.95 -7.64
N LEU A 351 6.18 1.83 -7.83
CA LEU A 351 5.56 0.68 -8.50
C LEU A 351 5.93 0.63 -9.98
N MET A 352 5.88 1.76 -10.68
CA MET A 352 6.24 1.85 -12.09
C MET A 352 7.73 1.57 -12.32
N HIS A 353 8.58 2.09 -11.45
CA HIS A 353 10.02 1.78 -11.49
C HIS A 353 10.27 0.28 -11.26
N LEU A 354 9.64 -0.33 -10.25
CA LEU A 354 9.76 -1.77 -9.98
C LEU A 354 9.34 -2.60 -11.20
N LEU A 355 8.19 -2.30 -11.80
CA LEU A 355 7.71 -3.04 -12.98
C LEU A 355 8.66 -2.93 -14.16
N SER A 356 9.14 -1.73 -14.45
CA SER A 356 10.10 -1.48 -15.50
C SER A 356 11.40 -2.29 -15.30
N THR A 357 11.95 -2.29 -14.09
CA THR A 357 13.17 -3.03 -13.77
C THR A 357 12.94 -4.53 -13.74
N THR A 358 11.80 -5.00 -13.23
CA THR A 358 11.44 -6.43 -13.22
C THR A 358 11.31 -6.99 -14.64
N ILE A 359 10.59 -6.29 -15.51
CA ILE A 359 10.41 -6.77 -16.88
C ILE A 359 11.74 -6.76 -17.64
N SER A 360 12.51 -5.68 -17.54
CA SER A 360 13.74 -5.51 -18.30
C SER A 360 14.90 -6.38 -17.79
N ASN A 361 15.02 -6.59 -16.49
CA ASN A 361 16.12 -7.34 -15.88
C ASN A 361 15.75 -8.79 -15.55
N ASP A 362 14.56 -9.03 -14.99
CA ASP A 362 14.22 -10.34 -14.40
C ASP A 362 13.42 -11.23 -15.35
N ILE A 363 12.69 -10.66 -16.32
CA ILE A 363 11.92 -11.41 -17.33
C ILE A 363 12.68 -11.51 -18.64
N ILE A 364 13.07 -10.38 -19.25
CA ILE A 364 13.74 -10.33 -20.56
C ILE A 364 15.22 -10.69 -20.42
N ALA A 365 15.83 -10.42 -19.26
CA ALA A 365 17.17 -10.84 -18.86
C ALA A 365 18.24 -10.61 -19.94
N THR A 366 18.51 -9.35 -20.26
CA THR A 366 19.63 -8.99 -21.15
C THR A 366 20.93 -8.86 -20.35
N ASP A 367 22.06 -9.33 -20.87
CA ASP A 367 23.38 -9.24 -20.22
C ASP A 367 23.74 -7.80 -19.86
N THR A 368 23.31 -6.85 -20.69
CA THR A 368 23.43 -5.41 -20.43
C THR A 368 22.07 -4.76 -20.26
N PRO A 369 21.92 -3.82 -19.30
CA PRO A 369 20.66 -3.11 -19.11
C PRO A 369 20.20 -2.40 -20.40
N ASN A 370 19.09 -2.84 -20.93
CA ASN A 370 18.52 -2.21 -22.12
C ASN A 370 17.47 -1.16 -21.74
N MET A 371 17.86 0.12 -21.75
CA MET A 371 16.99 1.22 -21.35
C MET A 371 15.74 1.35 -22.25
N LYS A 372 15.82 0.97 -23.53
CA LYS A 372 14.65 0.98 -24.42
C LYS A 372 13.60 -0.04 -23.96
N VAL A 373 14.06 -1.22 -23.54
CA VAL A 373 13.19 -2.25 -22.95
C VAL A 373 12.59 -1.75 -21.65
N ALA A 374 13.38 -1.15 -20.75
CA ALA A 374 12.91 -0.61 -19.48
C ALA A 374 11.83 0.48 -19.68
N TYR A 375 12.05 1.43 -20.57
CA TYR A 375 11.07 2.48 -20.87
C TYR A 375 9.84 1.94 -21.60
N GLY A 376 10.02 1.02 -22.56
CA GLY A 376 8.89 0.37 -23.26
C GLY A 376 8.02 -0.43 -22.29
N SER A 377 8.63 -1.16 -21.35
CA SER A 377 7.91 -1.90 -20.29
C SER A 377 7.11 -0.96 -19.39
N MET A 378 7.68 0.18 -19.02
CA MET A 378 6.99 1.16 -18.20
C MET A 378 5.79 1.76 -18.93
N VAL A 379 5.93 2.10 -20.21
CA VAL A 379 4.80 2.58 -21.04
C VAL A 379 3.70 1.53 -21.11
N LEU A 380 4.06 0.27 -21.37
CA LEU A 380 3.09 -0.83 -21.42
C LEU A 380 2.29 -0.94 -20.12
N VAL A 381 2.97 -0.89 -18.97
CA VAL A 381 2.31 -1.00 -17.66
C VAL A 381 1.43 0.20 -17.36
N ILE A 382 1.89 1.42 -17.68
CA ILE A 382 1.08 2.64 -17.52
C ILE A 382 -0.19 2.55 -18.36
N VAL A 383 -0.06 2.16 -19.62
CA VAL A 383 -1.22 2.02 -20.53
C VAL A 383 -2.19 0.97 -19.97
N LEU A 384 -1.68 -0.19 -19.52
CA LEU A 384 -2.52 -1.23 -18.92
C LEU A 384 -3.23 -0.72 -17.66
N ALA A 385 -2.52 -0.06 -16.75
CA ALA A 385 -3.10 0.50 -15.53
C ALA A 385 -4.13 1.60 -15.85
N LEU A 386 -3.89 2.46 -16.84
CA LEU A 386 -4.84 3.48 -17.27
C LEU A 386 -6.10 2.85 -17.88
N VAL A 387 -5.96 1.89 -18.79
CA VAL A 387 -7.09 1.18 -19.41
C VAL A 387 -7.95 0.54 -18.32
N MET A 388 -7.33 -0.17 -17.38
CA MET A 388 -8.05 -0.77 -16.24
C MET A 388 -8.71 0.31 -15.36
N THR A 389 -8.03 1.41 -15.07
CA THR A 389 -8.54 2.50 -14.24
C THR A 389 -9.78 3.15 -14.84
N ILE A 390 -9.75 3.39 -16.15
CA ILE A 390 -10.86 4.00 -16.90
C ILE A 390 -12.01 2.99 -17.06
N ALA A 391 -11.71 1.72 -17.39
CA ALA A 391 -12.70 0.67 -17.56
C ALA A 391 -13.49 0.40 -16.27
N PHE A 392 -12.82 0.44 -15.10
CA PHE A 392 -13.49 0.30 -13.80
C PHE A 392 -14.21 1.58 -13.35
N ASN A 393 -14.20 2.63 -14.15
CA ASN A 393 -14.90 3.90 -13.92
C ASN A 393 -14.72 4.46 -12.49
N GLY A 394 -13.50 4.35 -11.97
CA GLY A 394 -13.16 4.87 -10.65
C GLY A 394 -13.90 4.21 -9.47
N GLN A 395 -14.36 2.97 -9.60
CA GLN A 395 -15.05 2.28 -8.52
C GLN A 395 -14.15 2.06 -7.31
N ALA A 396 -14.54 2.66 -6.22
CA ALA A 396 -13.78 2.74 -4.98
C ALA A 396 -13.54 1.39 -4.29
N ALA A 397 -14.46 0.45 -4.45
CA ALA A 397 -14.32 -0.90 -3.90
C ALA A 397 -13.08 -1.65 -4.45
N ILE A 398 -12.60 -1.27 -5.62
CA ILE A 398 -11.43 -1.84 -6.27
C ILE A 398 -10.13 -1.40 -5.58
N ILE A 399 -10.08 -0.19 -5.00
CA ILE A 399 -8.88 0.36 -4.36
C ILE A 399 -8.37 -0.54 -3.24
N ALA A 400 -9.21 -0.78 -2.24
CA ALA A 400 -8.82 -1.59 -1.09
C ALA A 400 -8.54 -3.05 -1.46
N ARG A 401 -9.30 -3.60 -2.41
CA ARG A 401 -9.20 -5.00 -2.82
C ARG A 401 -7.98 -5.29 -3.68
N ALA A 402 -7.70 -4.46 -4.67
CA ALA A 402 -6.53 -4.63 -5.52
C ALA A 402 -5.23 -4.59 -4.70
N THR A 403 -5.18 -3.70 -3.70
CA THR A 403 -4.06 -3.62 -2.76
C THR A 403 -3.98 -4.88 -1.89
N ALA A 404 -5.11 -5.34 -1.33
CA ALA A 404 -5.15 -6.53 -0.49
C ALA A 404 -4.77 -7.81 -1.26
N LEU A 405 -5.21 -7.94 -2.53
CA LEU A 405 -4.81 -9.05 -3.40
C LEU A 405 -3.29 -9.11 -3.60
N TYR A 406 -2.68 -7.99 -3.98
CA TYR A 406 -1.24 -7.94 -4.20
C TYR A 406 -0.48 -8.27 -2.90
N PHE A 407 -0.83 -7.62 -1.80
CA PHE A 407 -0.17 -7.84 -0.50
C PHE A 407 -0.41 -9.26 0.02
N GLY A 408 -1.63 -9.77 -0.14
CA GLY A 408 -2.00 -11.09 0.33
C GLY A 408 -1.23 -12.22 -0.36
N ILE A 409 -1.18 -12.21 -1.69
CA ILE A 409 -0.51 -13.26 -2.46
C ILE A 409 1.01 -13.18 -2.28
N ILE A 410 1.61 -11.98 -2.39
CA ILE A 410 3.06 -11.80 -2.20
C ILE A 410 3.44 -12.11 -0.75
N GLY A 411 2.70 -11.62 0.23
CA GLY A 411 2.97 -11.87 1.65
C GLY A 411 2.95 -13.35 1.99
N ALA A 412 1.91 -14.06 1.57
CA ALA A 412 1.78 -15.50 1.79
C ALA A 412 2.89 -16.31 1.14
N SER A 413 3.32 -15.92 -0.05
CA SER A 413 4.34 -16.65 -0.81
C SER A 413 5.75 -16.35 -0.34
N MET A 414 6.05 -15.08 -0.05
CA MET A 414 7.41 -14.61 0.18
C MET A 414 7.85 -14.62 1.64
N LEU A 415 6.95 -14.47 2.62
CA LEU A 415 7.38 -14.36 4.01
C LEU A 415 8.18 -15.58 4.49
N PRO A 416 7.75 -16.85 4.26
CA PRO A 416 8.55 -18.00 4.66
C PRO A 416 9.90 -18.09 3.93
N VAL A 417 9.95 -17.66 2.66
CA VAL A 417 11.19 -17.61 1.87
C VAL A 417 12.16 -16.58 2.46
N VAL A 418 11.68 -15.38 2.77
CA VAL A 418 12.48 -14.32 3.39
C VAL A 418 12.96 -14.73 4.78
N ILE A 419 12.11 -15.35 5.60
CA ILE A 419 12.51 -15.90 6.89
C ILE A 419 13.58 -17.00 6.71
N GLY A 420 13.41 -17.89 5.73
CA GLY A 420 14.43 -18.88 5.39
C GLY A 420 15.79 -18.25 5.06
N MET A 421 15.78 -17.15 4.31
CA MET A 421 17.00 -16.37 4.03
C MET A 421 17.62 -15.80 5.32
N VAL A 422 16.81 -15.25 6.24
CA VAL A 422 17.30 -14.73 7.53
C VAL A 422 18.02 -15.80 8.34
N TYR A 423 17.55 -17.05 8.28
CA TYR A 423 18.18 -18.21 8.94
C TYR A 423 19.28 -18.88 8.10
N GLY A 424 19.72 -18.27 7.01
CA GLY A 424 20.81 -18.80 6.17
C GLY A 424 20.43 -20.01 5.32
N LEU A 425 19.17 -20.34 5.19
CA LEU A 425 18.71 -21.46 4.36
C LEU A 425 18.81 -21.08 2.88
N ARG A 426 19.50 -21.93 2.08
CA ARG A 426 19.78 -21.64 0.65
C ARG A 426 19.19 -22.70 -0.30
N ASN A 427 18.19 -23.47 0.14
CA ASN A 427 17.60 -24.51 -0.70
C ASN A 427 16.52 -23.96 -1.62
N GLY A 428 16.82 -23.80 -2.91
CA GLY A 428 15.90 -23.27 -3.90
C GLY A 428 14.65 -24.13 -4.12
N LYS A 429 14.75 -25.47 -4.01
CA LYS A 429 13.58 -26.34 -4.17
C LYS A 429 12.56 -26.13 -3.05
N HIS A 430 13.02 -25.98 -1.81
CA HIS A 430 12.15 -25.71 -0.67
C HIS A 430 11.50 -24.33 -0.80
N ALA A 431 12.27 -23.32 -1.19
CA ALA A 431 11.78 -21.97 -1.41
C ALA A 431 10.73 -21.93 -2.55
N VAL A 432 10.95 -22.62 -3.67
CA VAL A 432 9.99 -22.70 -4.78
C VAL A 432 8.71 -23.42 -4.34
N ALA A 433 8.81 -24.56 -3.67
CA ALA A 433 7.64 -25.31 -3.22
C ALA A 433 6.79 -24.50 -2.24
N SER A 434 7.42 -23.85 -1.26
CA SER A 434 6.76 -22.94 -0.31
C SER A 434 6.09 -21.76 -1.01
N PHE A 435 6.81 -21.11 -1.92
CA PHE A 435 6.29 -20.00 -2.71
C PHE A 435 5.04 -20.38 -3.51
N LEU A 436 5.11 -21.49 -4.24
CA LEU A 436 3.98 -21.99 -5.04
C LEU A 436 2.80 -22.40 -4.16
N GLY A 437 3.06 -23.05 -3.01
CA GLY A 437 2.01 -23.42 -2.07
C GLY A 437 1.26 -22.21 -1.53
N GLY A 438 1.98 -21.16 -1.13
CA GLY A 438 1.39 -19.89 -0.68
C GLY A 438 0.60 -19.19 -1.76
N ALA A 439 1.20 -19.02 -2.95
CA ALA A 439 0.55 -18.38 -4.08
C ALA A 439 -0.72 -19.13 -4.52
N ALA A 440 -0.62 -20.44 -4.74
CA ALA A 440 -1.75 -21.25 -5.18
C ALA A 440 -2.90 -21.25 -4.18
N THR A 441 -2.59 -21.36 -2.87
CA THR A 441 -3.62 -21.33 -1.83
C THR A 441 -4.29 -19.98 -1.75
N SER A 442 -3.52 -18.87 -1.79
CA SER A 442 -4.09 -17.52 -1.75
C SER A 442 -4.94 -17.23 -2.99
N ILE A 443 -4.49 -17.62 -4.19
CA ILE A 443 -5.24 -17.45 -5.43
C ILE A 443 -6.53 -18.30 -5.39
N PHE A 444 -6.45 -19.56 -4.96
CA PHE A 444 -7.64 -20.39 -4.79
C PHE A 444 -8.65 -19.77 -3.83
N TRP A 445 -8.16 -19.22 -2.70
CA TRP A 445 -9.01 -18.56 -1.71
C TRP A 445 -9.72 -17.34 -2.29
N VAL A 446 -9.01 -16.51 -3.04
CA VAL A 446 -9.57 -15.36 -3.76
C VAL A 446 -10.64 -15.78 -4.76
N LEU A 447 -10.36 -16.79 -5.57
CA LEU A 447 -11.23 -17.16 -6.67
C LEU A 447 -12.49 -17.94 -6.22
N PHE A 448 -12.42 -18.69 -5.12
CA PHE A 448 -13.48 -19.63 -4.77
C PHE A 448 -14.01 -19.54 -3.34
N VAL A 449 -13.31 -18.83 -2.43
CA VAL A 449 -13.68 -18.83 -1.01
C VAL A 449 -14.01 -17.44 -0.49
N HIS A 450 -13.14 -16.43 -0.74
CA HIS A 450 -13.36 -15.10 -0.19
C HIS A 450 -14.66 -14.48 -0.70
N PHE A 451 -15.52 -14.07 0.23
CA PHE A 451 -16.95 -13.77 0.00
C PHE A 451 -17.24 -12.74 -1.10
N LYS A 452 -16.33 -11.81 -1.37
CA LYS A 452 -16.50 -10.75 -2.38
C LYS A 452 -15.79 -11.07 -3.69
N GLU A 453 -14.51 -11.45 -3.61
CA GLU A 453 -13.68 -11.65 -4.77
C GLU A 453 -14.09 -12.90 -5.55
N SER A 454 -14.49 -13.98 -4.87
CA SER A 454 -14.99 -15.17 -5.52
C SER A 454 -16.24 -14.89 -6.37
N GLN A 455 -17.17 -14.12 -5.85
CA GLN A 455 -18.36 -13.68 -6.62
C GLN A 455 -17.96 -12.79 -7.81
N LEU A 456 -16.98 -11.91 -7.63
CA LEU A 456 -16.52 -11.00 -8.69
C LEU A 456 -15.81 -11.75 -9.83
N PHE A 457 -14.93 -12.70 -9.50
CA PHE A 457 -14.06 -13.34 -10.49
C PHE A 457 -14.66 -14.61 -11.12
N THR A 458 -15.39 -15.40 -10.34
CA THR A 458 -15.89 -16.70 -10.80
C THR A 458 -17.43 -16.84 -10.74
N GLY A 459 -18.08 -15.92 -10.01
CA GLY A 459 -19.52 -16.04 -9.74
C GLY A 459 -19.87 -17.16 -8.75
N VAL A 460 -18.85 -17.84 -8.19
CA VAL A 460 -19.04 -18.98 -7.28
C VAL A 460 -18.32 -18.72 -5.99
N THR A 461 -19.00 -18.90 -4.85
CA THR A 461 -18.38 -18.88 -3.52
C THR A 461 -18.64 -20.22 -2.84
N LEU A 462 -17.56 -20.93 -2.50
CA LEU A 462 -17.64 -22.09 -1.62
C LEU A 462 -17.98 -21.63 -0.21
N ASP A 463 -19.00 -22.21 0.39
CA ASP A 463 -19.46 -21.78 1.71
C ASP A 463 -18.65 -22.43 2.83
N PHE A 464 -17.82 -21.63 3.47
CA PHE A 464 -17.10 -21.93 4.69
C PHE A 464 -17.62 -21.11 5.89
N GLY A 465 -18.84 -20.60 5.80
CA GLY A 465 -19.47 -19.81 6.85
C GLY A 465 -18.73 -18.51 7.14
N VAL A 466 -18.36 -18.28 8.40
CA VAL A 466 -17.64 -17.05 8.80
C VAL A 466 -16.23 -16.97 8.21
N TYR A 467 -15.61 -18.09 7.86
CA TYR A 467 -14.25 -18.13 7.30
C TYR A 467 -14.16 -17.57 5.88
N ASN A 468 -15.28 -17.40 5.17
CA ASN A 468 -15.30 -16.67 3.90
C ASN A 468 -14.83 -15.21 4.04
N PHE A 469 -14.76 -14.68 5.27
CA PHE A 469 -14.29 -13.33 5.59
C PHE A 469 -12.81 -13.28 6.00
N VAL A 470 -12.12 -14.43 6.01
CA VAL A 470 -10.68 -14.50 6.26
C VAL A 470 -9.93 -14.12 5.00
N GLU A 471 -9.00 -13.18 5.13
CA GLU A 471 -8.17 -12.72 4.01
C GLU A 471 -7.27 -13.84 3.44
N PRO A 472 -7.04 -13.85 2.12
CA PRO A 472 -6.31 -14.91 1.41
C PRO A 472 -4.88 -15.16 1.91
N ILE A 473 -4.25 -14.15 2.52
CA ILE A 473 -2.90 -14.28 3.08
C ILE A 473 -2.83 -15.34 4.17
N VAL A 474 -3.87 -15.46 5.01
CA VAL A 474 -3.83 -16.34 6.18
C VAL A 474 -3.70 -17.81 5.78
N PRO A 475 -4.63 -18.40 4.99
CA PRO A 475 -4.48 -19.78 4.55
C PRO A 475 -3.23 -19.98 3.68
N GLY A 476 -2.88 -19.02 2.82
CA GLY A 476 -1.68 -19.10 2.00
C GLY A 476 -0.39 -19.12 2.83
N LEU A 477 -0.30 -18.27 3.88
CA LEU A 477 0.85 -18.22 4.78
C LEU A 477 0.98 -19.51 5.62
N ILE A 478 -0.12 -20.07 6.07
CA ILE A 478 -0.12 -21.35 6.79
C ILE A 478 0.46 -22.45 5.90
N VAL A 479 -0.09 -22.61 4.68
CA VAL A 479 0.35 -23.65 3.74
C VAL A 479 1.81 -23.48 3.33
N SER A 480 2.23 -22.26 2.98
CA SER A 480 3.62 -22.00 2.59
C SER A 480 4.60 -22.26 3.72
N SER A 481 4.26 -21.88 4.95
CA SER A 481 5.08 -22.12 6.14
C SER A 481 5.21 -23.59 6.47
N VAL A 482 4.09 -24.33 6.43
CA VAL A 482 4.08 -25.79 6.67
C VAL A 482 4.95 -26.50 5.63
N ILE A 483 4.82 -26.17 4.35
CA ILE A 483 5.65 -26.76 3.28
C ILE A 483 7.12 -26.47 3.53
N TYR A 484 7.49 -25.20 3.83
CA TYR A 484 8.89 -24.82 4.05
C TYR A 484 9.52 -25.55 5.24
N ILE A 485 8.81 -25.61 6.36
CA ILE A 485 9.26 -26.28 7.60
C ILE A 485 9.36 -27.80 7.39
N ALA A 486 8.35 -28.41 6.78
CA ALA A 486 8.34 -29.86 6.53
C ALA A 486 9.52 -30.28 5.65
N LEU A 487 9.74 -29.60 4.53
CA LEU A 487 10.85 -29.89 3.62
C LEU A 487 12.22 -29.65 4.25
N THR A 488 12.34 -28.65 5.13
CA THR A 488 13.60 -28.37 5.83
C THR A 488 13.90 -29.44 6.88
N LYS A 489 12.91 -29.88 7.66
CA LYS A 489 13.09 -30.93 8.69
C LYS A 489 13.34 -32.34 8.13
N LEU A 490 12.71 -32.67 7.00
CA LEU A 490 12.91 -33.98 6.36
C LEU A 490 14.35 -34.22 5.86
N ARG A 491 15.14 -33.17 5.67
CA ARG A 491 16.52 -33.27 5.17
C ARG A 491 17.56 -33.29 6.30
N THR A 492 17.18 -33.01 7.54
CA THR A 492 18.05 -33.10 8.72
C THR A 492 18.02 -34.48 9.39
N LYS A 493 17.21 -35.39 8.86
CA LYS A 493 17.24 -36.83 9.15
C LYS A 493 17.85 -37.58 7.99
#